data_4d0c01d8299ff159a6c7d07eb0d92280
#
_entry.id   4d0c01d8299ff159a6c7d07eb0d92280
#
_cell.length_a   1.000
_cell.length_b   1.000
_cell.length_c   1.000
_cell.angle_alpha   90.00
_cell.angle_beta   90.00
_cell.angle_gamma   90.00
#
_symmetry.space_group_name_H-M   'P 1'
#
loop_
_entity.id
_entity.type
_entity.pdbx_description
1 polymer ?
#
loop_
_entity_poly.entity_id
_entity_poly.type
_entity_poly.pdbx_seq_one_letter_code
_entity_poly.pdbx_strand_id
1 'polypeptide(L)'
;MFLGIVVFLFLLAIFDLVVGVSNDAVNFMNSAIGAKAASFKTIIAIAAFGIFIGATLSNGMMEIARHGIFRPEQFYFQELMCIFLAVMVTDVVLLDIFNSLGMPTSTTVSMVFELLGGTFVLALIKIAEDETGMLGFADLLNTEKALSVILGIFLSVAVAFFFGTLVQYLSRLLFTFNYTKKLKYTIGLFGGIAVTAIIYFMLIKGLKDSAFMTAENKHWIQENTLMLVSCSFVFFTILMQILHWCCLLYTSD
;
A
#
# COMPACT_ATOMS: atom_id res chain seq x y z
N MET A 1 -5.11 28.06 -19.57
CA MET A 1 -4.90 27.92 -18.13
C MET A 1 -4.98 26.45 -17.66
N PHE A 2 -6.07 25.75 -17.90
CA PHE A 2 -6.23 24.34 -17.45
C PHE A 2 -5.16 23.37 -17.96
N LEU A 3 -4.80 23.46 -19.25
CA LEU A 3 -3.74 22.59 -19.79
C LEU A 3 -2.41 22.78 -19.04
N GLY A 4 -2.07 24.01 -18.66
CA GLY A 4 -0.86 24.28 -17.88
C GLY A 4 -0.90 23.63 -16.51
N ILE A 5 -2.04 23.64 -15.82
CA ILE A 5 -2.22 22.98 -14.52
C ILE A 5 -2.13 21.46 -14.68
N VAL A 6 -2.73 20.88 -15.72
CA VAL A 6 -2.64 19.43 -15.99
C VAL A 6 -1.19 18.99 -16.26
N VAL A 7 -0.45 19.74 -17.07
CA VAL A 7 0.97 19.46 -17.32
C VAL A 7 1.79 19.56 -16.03
N PHE A 8 1.52 20.58 -15.21
CA PHE A 8 2.20 20.75 -13.94
C PHE A 8 1.88 19.62 -12.95
N LEU A 9 0.61 19.22 -12.85
CA LEU A 9 0.20 18.04 -12.06
C LEU A 9 0.88 16.75 -12.54
N PHE A 10 1.04 16.59 -13.84
CA PHE A 10 1.75 15.42 -14.37
C PHE A 10 3.23 15.43 -13.98
N LEU A 11 3.88 16.58 -14.01
CA LEU A 11 5.27 16.69 -13.53
C LEU A 11 5.37 16.42 -12.03
N LEU A 12 4.46 16.99 -11.23
CA LEU A 12 4.40 16.72 -9.79
C LEU A 12 4.19 15.22 -9.53
N ALA A 13 3.32 14.53 -10.28
CA ALA A 13 3.11 13.11 -10.14
C ALA A 13 4.38 12.27 -10.40
N ILE A 14 5.25 12.70 -11.32
CA ILE A 14 6.55 12.05 -11.54
C ILE A 14 7.46 12.24 -10.32
N PHE A 15 7.53 13.47 -9.78
CA PHE A 15 8.30 13.74 -8.57
C PHE A 15 7.77 12.97 -7.36
N ASP A 16 6.47 12.94 -7.19
CA ASP A 16 5.79 12.21 -6.13
C ASP A 16 6.09 10.71 -6.18
N LEU A 17 6.04 10.11 -7.37
CA LEU A 17 6.46 8.73 -7.57
C LEU A 17 7.91 8.48 -7.13
N VAL A 18 8.83 9.38 -7.46
CA VAL A 18 10.25 9.23 -7.08
C VAL A 18 10.42 9.31 -5.57
N VAL A 19 9.77 10.29 -4.93
CA VAL A 19 9.91 10.55 -3.49
C VAL A 19 9.14 9.49 -2.70
N GLY A 20 7.91 9.15 -3.10
CA GLY A 20 7.06 8.16 -2.46
C GLY A 20 7.61 6.75 -2.55
N VAL A 21 8.06 6.31 -3.73
CA VAL A 21 8.70 5.00 -3.88
C VAL A 21 9.98 4.91 -3.04
N SER A 22 10.77 5.99 -2.96
CA SER A 22 11.98 6.03 -2.12
C SER A 22 11.63 5.86 -0.64
N ASN A 23 10.55 6.47 -0.17
CA ASN A 23 10.07 6.35 1.21
C ASN A 23 9.53 4.94 1.51
N ASP A 24 8.64 4.44 0.67
CA ASP A 24 8.00 3.14 0.86
C ASP A 24 8.98 1.96 0.71
N ALA A 25 9.97 2.07 -0.18
CA ALA A 25 10.95 1.02 -0.45
C ALA A 25 11.71 0.57 0.81
N VAL A 26 12.00 1.49 1.72
CA VAL A 26 12.65 1.22 3.00
C VAL A 26 11.85 0.21 3.82
N ASN A 27 10.52 0.31 3.82
CA ASN A 27 9.66 -0.52 4.66
C ASN A 27 9.69 -2.02 4.29
N PHE A 28 9.88 -2.35 3.03
CA PHE A 28 9.90 -3.75 2.58
C PHE A 28 11.28 -4.28 2.17
N MET A 29 12.26 -3.43 1.88
CA MET A 29 13.62 -3.86 1.52
C MET A 29 14.58 -3.97 2.68
N ASN A 30 14.33 -3.28 3.80
CA ASN A 30 15.25 -3.24 4.95
C ASN A 30 15.62 -4.61 5.49
N SER A 31 14.66 -5.52 5.60
CA SER A 31 14.90 -6.89 6.08
C SER A 31 15.82 -7.68 5.15
N ALA A 32 15.62 -7.57 3.85
CA ALA A 32 16.44 -8.26 2.85
C ALA A 32 17.87 -7.69 2.80
N ILE A 33 18.01 -6.36 2.87
CA ILE A 33 19.30 -5.65 2.89
C ILE A 33 20.04 -5.96 4.19
N GLY A 34 19.36 -5.83 5.34
CA GLY A 34 19.95 -6.10 6.66
C GLY A 34 20.37 -7.54 6.86
N ALA A 35 19.62 -8.50 6.33
CA ALA A 35 19.98 -9.91 6.32
C ALA A 35 21.01 -10.30 5.26
N LYS A 36 21.42 -9.35 4.39
CA LYS A 36 22.29 -9.63 3.23
C LYS A 36 21.80 -10.80 2.37
N ALA A 37 20.47 -10.92 2.21
CA ALA A 37 19.85 -12.05 1.51
C ALA A 37 20.27 -12.18 0.04
N ALA A 38 20.61 -11.05 -0.61
CA ALA A 38 21.15 -11.00 -1.96
C ALA A 38 21.97 -9.70 -2.14
N SER A 39 22.58 -9.53 -3.31
CA SER A 39 23.25 -8.28 -3.62
C SER A 39 22.26 -7.12 -3.68
N PHE A 40 22.68 -5.92 -3.28
CA PHE A 40 21.83 -4.72 -3.28
C PHE A 40 21.17 -4.47 -4.65
N LYS A 41 21.91 -4.67 -5.74
CA LYS A 41 21.40 -4.53 -7.11
C LYS A 41 20.30 -5.55 -7.41
N THR A 42 20.45 -6.77 -6.95
CA THR A 42 19.44 -7.84 -7.14
C THR A 42 18.17 -7.52 -6.35
N ILE A 43 18.30 -7.07 -5.10
CA ILE A 43 17.15 -6.69 -4.26
C ILE A 43 16.37 -5.55 -4.93
N ILE A 44 17.04 -4.50 -5.38
CA ILE A 44 16.39 -3.37 -6.08
C ILE A 44 15.73 -3.82 -7.38
N ALA A 45 16.38 -4.66 -8.19
CA ALA A 45 15.80 -5.13 -9.45
C ALA A 45 14.52 -5.93 -9.23
N ILE A 46 14.50 -6.82 -8.23
CA ILE A 46 13.29 -7.58 -7.87
C ILE A 46 12.20 -6.66 -7.35
N ALA A 47 12.55 -5.70 -6.47
CA ALA A 47 11.60 -4.74 -5.93
C ALA A 47 11.00 -3.85 -7.03
N ALA A 48 11.81 -3.32 -7.95
CA ALA A 48 11.35 -2.51 -9.08
C ALA A 48 10.39 -3.28 -9.98
N PHE A 49 10.68 -4.55 -10.26
CA PHE A 49 9.79 -5.41 -11.03
C PHE A 49 8.47 -5.66 -10.31
N GLY A 50 8.52 -5.91 -9.00
CA GLY A 50 7.32 -6.08 -8.16
C GLY A 50 6.45 -4.82 -8.11
N ILE A 51 7.06 -3.64 -7.95
CA ILE A 51 6.36 -2.35 -7.96
C ILE A 51 5.70 -2.11 -9.33
N PHE A 52 6.42 -2.38 -10.42
CA PHE A 52 5.87 -2.22 -11.78
C PHE A 52 4.63 -3.08 -11.99
N ILE A 53 4.68 -4.37 -11.60
CA ILE A 53 3.53 -5.26 -11.68
C ILE A 53 2.40 -4.77 -10.77
N GLY A 54 2.72 -4.41 -9.52
CA GLY A 54 1.74 -3.91 -8.56
C GLY A 54 1.02 -2.66 -9.06
N ALA A 55 1.75 -1.69 -9.59
CA ALA A 55 1.19 -0.46 -10.13
C ALA A 55 0.28 -0.69 -11.35
N THR A 56 0.65 -1.65 -12.21
CA THR A 56 -0.17 -1.97 -13.39
C THR A 56 -1.45 -2.73 -13.05
N LEU A 57 -1.46 -3.47 -11.96
CA LEU A 57 -2.60 -4.33 -11.59
C LEU A 57 -3.53 -3.69 -10.53
N SER A 58 -3.11 -2.64 -9.83
CA SER A 58 -3.86 -2.03 -8.72
C SER A 58 -4.57 -0.74 -9.12
N ASN A 59 -5.86 -0.65 -8.80
CA ASN A 59 -6.69 0.57 -8.95
C ASN A 59 -7.36 1.03 -7.64
N GLY A 60 -7.15 0.32 -6.52
CA GLY A 60 -7.92 0.50 -5.30
C GLY A 60 -7.83 1.90 -4.67
N MET A 61 -6.65 2.52 -4.70
CA MET A 61 -6.44 3.87 -4.15
C MET A 61 -7.13 4.97 -4.96
N MET A 62 -7.24 4.79 -6.27
CA MET A 62 -7.92 5.73 -7.15
C MET A 62 -9.41 5.87 -6.78
N GLU A 63 -10.06 4.79 -6.38
CA GLU A 63 -11.46 4.80 -5.97
C GLU A 63 -11.67 5.57 -4.65
N ILE A 64 -10.77 5.44 -3.69
CA ILE A 64 -10.80 6.20 -2.43
C ILE A 64 -10.62 7.70 -2.70
N ALA A 65 -9.70 8.06 -3.59
CA ALA A 65 -9.47 9.45 -3.95
C ALA A 65 -10.66 10.07 -4.70
N ARG A 66 -11.37 9.29 -5.53
CA ARG A 66 -12.49 9.77 -6.33
C ARG A 66 -13.79 9.92 -5.54
N HIS A 67 -14.13 8.97 -4.68
CA HIS A 67 -15.46 8.88 -4.06
C HIS A 67 -15.43 8.62 -2.55
N GLY A 68 -14.23 8.56 -1.96
CA GLY A 68 -14.09 8.16 -0.55
C GLY A 68 -14.27 9.29 0.45
N ILE A 69 -13.74 10.47 0.18
CA ILE A 69 -13.56 11.52 1.19
C ILE A 69 -14.50 12.70 0.97
N PHE A 70 -14.75 13.07 -0.27
CA PHE A 70 -15.63 14.18 -0.64
C PHE A 70 -16.66 13.74 -1.68
N ARG A 71 -17.62 14.62 -1.95
CA ARG A 71 -18.67 14.42 -2.96
C ARG A 71 -18.32 15.21 -4.22
N PRO A 72 -17.72 14.58 -5.25
CA PRO A 72 -17.21 15.29 -6.44
C PRO A 72 -18.29 16.08 -7.16
N GLU A 73 -19.54 15.65 -7.08
CA GLU A 73 -20.68 16.27 -7.72
C GLU A 73 -20.97 17.69 -7.21
N GLN A 74 -20.47 18.02 -6.01
CA GLN A 74 -20.67 19.31 -5.35
C GLN A 74 -19.56 20.32 -5.65
N PHE A 75 -18.52 19.90 -6.40
CA PHE A 75 -17.37 20.72 -6.73
C PHE A 75 -17.27 20.98 -8.24
N TYR A 76 -16.95 22.22 -8.60
CA TYR A 76 -16.60 22.54 -9.97
C TYR A 76 -15.24 21.93 -10.33
N PHE A 77 -15.05 21.65 -11.62
CA PHE A 77 -13.78 21.09 -12.12
C PHE A 77 -12.55 21.91 -11.71
N GLN A 78 -12.68 23.23 -11.65
CA GLN A 78 -11.62 24.14 -11.23
C GLN A 78 -11.24 23.94 -9.76
N GLU A 79 -12.22 23.75 -8.90
CA GLU A 79 -12.06 23.51 -7.47
C GLU A 79 -11.37 22.18 -7.21
N LEU A 80 -11.77 21.14 -7.95
CA LEU A 80 -11.12 19.83 -7.89
C LEU A 80 -9.65 19.91 -8.31
N MET A 81 -9.35 20.65 -9.36
CA MET A 81 -7.97 20.89 -9.79
C MET A 81 -7.13 21.59 -8.72
N CYS A 82 -7.71 22.54 -7.96
CA CYS A 82 -7.04 23.20 -6.85
C CYS A 82 -6.78 22.22 -5.68
N ILE A 83 -7.75 21.35 -5.35
CA ILE A 83 -7.56 20.32 -4.32
C ILE A 83 -6.41 19.40 -4.72
N PHE A 84 -6.46 18.82 -5.92
CA PHE A 84 -5.42 17.90 -6.37
C PHE A 84 -4.04 18.56 -6.47
N LEU A 85 -3.98 19.82 -6.89
CA LEU A 85 -2.73 20.57 -6.92
C LEU A 85 -2.16 20.77 -5.51
N ALA A 86 -3.00 21.15 -4.55
CA ALA A 86 -2.59 21.32 -3.17
C ALA A 86 -2.09 20.00 -2.56
N VAL A 87 -2.82 18.88 -2.79
CA VAL A 87 -2.42 17.54 -2.34
C VAL A 87 -1.06 17.17 -2.92
N MET A 88 -0.90 17.22 -4.23
CA MET A 88 0.35 16.81 -4.89
C MET A 88 1.57 17.65 -4.46
N VAL A 89 1.40 18.96 -4.28
CA VAL A 89 2.49 19.82 -3.78
C VAL A 89 2.84 19.48 -2.33
N THR A 90 1.83 19.28 -1.50
CA THR A 90 2.03 18.96 -0.09
C THR A 90 2.70 17.60 0.07
N ASP A 91 2.23 16.58 -0.65
CA ASP A 91 2.76 15.20 -0.57
C ASP A 91 4.22 15.15 -0.99
N VAL A 92 4.58 15.75 -2.12
CA VAL A 92 5.99 15.83 -2.57
C VAL A 92 6.87 16.50 -1.52
N VAL A 93 6.46 17.64 -0.97
CA VAL A 93 7.25 18.37 0.03
C VAL A 93 7.34 17.59 1.34
N LEU A 94 6.23 17.03 1.81
CA LEU A 94 6.17 16.26 3.04
C LEU A 94 7.06 15.01 2.96
N LEU A 95 6.93 14.24 1.90
CA LEU A 95 7.70 13.01 1.71
C LEU A 95 9.19 13.31 1.53
N ASP A 96 9.56 14.38 0.84
CA ASP A 96 10.96 14.80 0.72
C ASP A 96 11.58 15.18 2.07
N ILE A 97 10.82 15.88 2.91
CA ILE A 97 11.24 16.18 4.29
C ILE A 97 11.44 14.89 5.09
N PHE A 98 10.48 13.96 5.07
CA PHE A 98 10.60 12.70 5.78
C PHE A 98 11.76 11.84 5.26
N ASN A 99 11.99 11.80 3.95
CA ASN A 99 13.15 11.12 3.35
C ASN A 99 14.47 11.74 3.80
N SER A 100 14.54 13.07 3.83
CA SER A 100 15.75 13.78 4.27
C SER A 100 16.06 13.55 5.75
N LEU A 101 15.02 13.37 6.57
CA LEU A 101 15.16 13.04 8.00
C LEU A 101 15.37 11.53 8.26
N GLY A 102 15.28 10.69 7.22
CA GLY A 102 15.39 9.24 7.35
C GLY A 102 14.21 8.60 8.08
N MET A 103 13.04 9.24 8.05
CA MET A 103 11.81 8.76 8.69
C MET A 103 10.87 8.17 7.66
N PRO A 104 10.69 6.84 7.61
CA PRO A 104 9.72 6.22 6.75
C PRO A 104 8.30 6.59 7.23
N THR A 105 7.43 6.95 6.29
CA THR A 105 6.03 7.26 6.56
C THR A 105 5.12 6.43 5.66
N SER A 106 3.81 6.57 5.82
CA SER A 106 2.82 5.92 4.96
C SER A 106 2.30 6.94 3.93
N THR A 107 2.70 6.79 2.69
CA THR A 107 2.21 7.61 1.56
C THR A 107 0.70 7.56 1.42
N THR A 108 0.08 6.39 1.67
CA THR A 108 -1.38 6.24 1.68
C THR A 108 -2.05 7.10 2.75
N VAL A 109 -1.51 7.13 3.96
CA VAL A 109 -2.05 7.93 5.06
C VAL A 109 -1.87 9.41 4.77
N SER A 110 -0.69 9.83 4.29
CA SER A 110 -0.40 11.19 3.86
C SER A 110 -1.44 11.69 2.87
N MET A 111 -1.59 11.01 1.75
CA MET A 111 -2.55 11.36 0.70
C MET A 111 -4.00 11.46 1.21
N VAL A 112 -4.45 10.55 2.08
CA VAL A 112 -5.80 10.60 2.65
C VAL A 112 -6.01 11.85 3.50
N PHE A 113 -5.07 12.19 4.37
CA PHE A 113 -5.19 13.38 5.22
C PHE A 113 -5.00 14.68 4.45
N GLU A 114 -4.16 14.72 3.45
CA GLU A 114 -3.98 15.86 2.55
C GLU A 114 -5.25 16.13 1.74
N LEU A 115 -5.85 15.07 1.19
CA LEU A 115 -7.10 15.18 0.45
C LEU A 115 -8.24 15.64 1.36
N LEU A 116 -8.30 15.14 2.59
CA LEU A 116 -9.27 15.59 3.59
C LEU A 116 -9.03 17.06 3.95
N GLY A 117 -7.78 17.46 4.17
CA GLY A 117 -7.42 18.85 4.50
C GLY A 117 -7.74 19.82 3.38
N GLY A 118 -7.34 19.52 2.14
CA GLY A 118 -7.63 20.36 0.97
C GLY A 118 -9.14 20.52 0.74
N THR A 119 -9.89 19.41 0.84
CA THR A 119 -11.35 19.45 0.70
C THR A 119 -12.01 20.18 1.84
N PHE A 120 -11.54 20.04 3.07
CA PHE A 120 -12.06 20.75 4.24
C PHE A 120 -11.92 22.27 4.10
N VAL A 121 -10.74 22.73 3.69
CA VAL A 121 -10.50 24.17 3.47
C VAL A 121 -11.40 24.73 2.37
N LEU A 122 -11.52 24.00 1.25
CA LEU A 122 -12.40 24.45 0.18
C LEU A 122 -13.89 24.44 0.58
N ALA A 123 -14.30 23.46 1.38
CA ALA A 123 -15.65 23.40 1.94
C ALA A 123 -15.92 24.62 2.85
N LEU A 124 -14.95 25.02 3.68
CA LEU A 124 -15.06 26.24 4.49
C LEU A 124 -15.27 27.48 3.63
N ILE A 125 -14.49 27.61 2.55
CA ILE A 125 -14.62 28.76 1.63
C ILE A 125 -16.02 28.78 1.00
N LYS A 126 -16.49 27.63 0.48
CA LYS A 126 -17.82 27.51 -0.15
C LYS A 126 -18.96 27.83 0.82
N ILE A 127 -18.87 27.35 2.06
CA ILE A 127 -19.88 27.65 3.09
C ILE A 127 -19.86 29.14 3.46
N ALA A 128 -18.67 29.75 3.50
CA ALA A 128 -18.54 31.19 3.78
C ALA A 128 -19.05 32.08 2.63
N GLU A 129 -19.01 31.59 1.39
CA GLU A 129 -19.50 32.30 0.20
C GLU A 129 -21.00 32.01 -0.08
N ASP A 130 -21.60 31.03 0.61
CA ASP A 130 -23.01 30.68 0.43
C ASP A 130 -23.92 31.73 1.07
N GLU A 131 -24.46 32.63 0.25
CA GLU A 131 -25.42 33.65 0.68
C GLU A 131 -26.76 33.06 1.18
N THR A 132 -27.06 31.78 0.83
CA THR A 132 -28.31 31.15 1.22
C THR A 132 -28.26 30.56 2.63
N GLY A 133 -27.08 30.28 3.16
CA GLY A 133 -26.84 29.67 4.45
C GLY A 133 -27.33 28.24 4.57
N MET A 134 -27.60 27.58 3.43
CA MET A 134 -28.11 26.21 3.38
C MET A 134 -27.03 25.16 3.22
N LEU A 135 -25.82 25.54 2.78
CA LEU A 135 -24.71 24.64 2.50
C LEU A 135 -24.03 24.22 3.81
N GLY A 136 -23.99 22.93 4.09
CA GLY A 136 -23.29 22.38 5.26
C GLY A 136 -22.11 21.49 4.90
N PHE A 137 -21.26 21.18 5.88
CA PHE A 137 -20.12 20.27 5.67
C PHE A 137 -20.55 18.88 5.20
N ALA A 138 -21.69 18.38 5.65
CA ALA A 138 -22.20 17.07 5.27
C ALA A 138 -22.61 16.97 3.79
N ASP A 139 -22.86 18.12 3.15
CA ASP A 139 -23.21 18.19 1.73
C ASP A 139 -21.97 18.09 0.84
N LEU A 140 -20.85 18.61 1.31
CA LEU A 140 -19.58 18.68 0.59
C LEU A 140 -18.64 17.51 0.91
N LEU A 141 -18.56 17.11 2.18
CA LEU A 141 -17.70 16.04 2.68
C LEU A 141 -18.50 14.78 2.97
N ASN A 142 -17.93 13.64 2.63
CA ASN A 142 -18.43 12.35 3.06
C ASN A 142 -17.91 12.02 4.47
N THR A 143 -18.47 12.67 5.48
CA THR A 143 -17.96 12.61 6.86
C THR A 143 -17.98 11.19 7.43
N GLU A 144 -18.96 10.37 7.08
CA GLU A 144 -19.04 8.98 7.54
C GLU A 144 -17.90 8.13 6.95
N LYS A 145 -17.67 8.24 5.64
CA LYS A 145 -16.55 7.53 5.01
C LYS A 145 -15.20 8.06 5.46
N ALA A 146 -15.03 9.38 5.58
CA ALA A 146 -13.80 9.97 6.09
C ALA A 146 -13.48 9.46 7.50
N LEU A 147 -14.47 9.46 8.40
CA LEU A 147 -14.32 8.91 9.75
C LEU A 147 -14.00 7.41 9.73
N SER A 148 -14.68 6.65 8.90
CA SER A 148 -14.43 5.20 8.74
C SER A 148 -13.00 4.92 8.25
N VAL A 149 -12.48 5.71 7.31
CA VAL A 149 -11.10 5.58 6.82
C VAL A 149 -10.10 5.92 7.93
N ILE A 150 -10.30 7.02 8.66
CA ILE A 150 -9.44 7.43 9.78
C ILE A 150 -9.40 6.35 10.87
N LEU A 151 -10.58 5.88 11.30
CA LEU A 151 -10.68 4.81 12.30
C LEU A 151 -10.05 3.50 11.79
N GLY A 152 -10.24 3.19 10.51
CA GLY A 152 -9.60 2.05 9.86
C GLY A 152 -8.07 2.12 9.90
N ILE A 153 -7.49 3.29 9.68
CA ILE A 153 -6.04 3.52 9.77
C ILE A 153 -5.56 3.23 11.20
N PHE A 154 -6.16 3.84 12.21
CA PHE A 154 -5.76 3.60 13.62
C PHE A 154 -5.94 2.14 14.04
N LEU A 155 -7.04 1.52 13.65
CA LEU A 155 -7.29 0.12 13.93
C LEU A 155 -6.25 -0.78 13.25
N SER A 156 -5.90 -0.50 12.00
CA SER A 156 -4.88 -1.26 11.26
C SER A 156 -3.51 -1.21 11.93
N VAL A 157 -3.11 -0.05 12.46
CA VAL A 157 -1.86 0.11 13.21
C VAL A 157 -1.88 -0.74 14.48
N ALA A 158 -2.98 -0.70 15.25
CA ALA A 158 -3.12 -1.51 16.47
C ALA A 158 -3.06 -3.01 16.18
N VAL A 159 -3.77 -3.46 15.14
CA VAL A 159 -3.76 -4.87 14.68
C VAL A 159 -2.38 -5.28 14.20
N ALA A 160 -1.72 -4.45 13.39
CA ALA A 160 -0.38 -4.73 12.89
C ALA A 160 0.65 -4.82 14.02
N PHE A 161 0.57 -3.94 15.01
CA PHE A 161 1.44 -3.97 16.18
C PHE A 161 1.26 -5.28 16.99
N PHE A 162 0.02 -5.64 17.30
CA PHE A 162 -0.27 -6.84 18.08
C PHE A 162 0.17 -8.10 17.35
N PHE A 163 -0.30 -8.32 16.12
CA PHE A 163 0.03 -9.52 15.36
C PHE A 163 1.49 -9.57 14.91
N GLY A 164 2.07 -8.42 14.54
CA GLY A 164 3.49 -8.32 14.21
C GLY A 164 4.37 -8.72 15.39
N THR A 165 4.06 -8.22 16.59
CA THR A 165 4.76 -8.59 17.82
C THR A 165 4.61 -10.09 18.11
N LEU A 166 3.41 -10.64 17.98
CA LEU A 166 3.14 -12.06 18.19
C LEU A 166 3.94 -12.93 17.22
N VAL A 167 3.89 -12.63 15.92
CA VAL A 167 4.62 -13.38 14.88
C VAL A 167 6.13 -13.28 15.11
N GLN A 168 6.64 -12.09 15.44
CA GLN A 168 8.05 -11.90 15.74
C GLN A 168 8.49 -12.69 17.00
N TYR A 169 7.67 -12.69 18.04
CA TYR A 169 7.93 -13.46 19.25
C TYR A 169 7.98 -14.96 18.96
N LEU A 170 6.99 -15.50 18.24
CA LEU A 170 6.96 -16.91 17.84
C LEU A 170 8.14 -17.29 16.93
N SER A 171 8.49 -16.43 15.99
CA SER A 171 9.64 -16.64 15.11
C SER A 171 10.95 -16.67 15.92
N ARG A 172 11.12 -15.78 16.88
CA ARG A 172 12.26 -15.79 17.79
C ARG A 172 12.31 -17.09 18.61
N LEU A 173 11.21 -17.50 19.19
CA LEU A 173 11.13 -18.74 19.97
C LEU A 173 11.52 -19.96 19.13
N LEU A 174 11.11 -20.01 17.89
CA LEU A 174 11.42 -21.11 16.97
C LEU A 174 12.89 -21.11 16.53
N PHE A 175 13.49 -19.94 16.28
CA PHE A 175 14.80 -19.83 15.61
C PHE A 175 15.96 -19.38 16.51
N THR A 176 15.78 -19.18 17.85
CA THR A 176 16.75 -18.48 18.69
C THR A 176 18.11 -19.19 18.86
N PHE A 177 18.20 -20.45 19.17
CA PHE A 177 19.47 -21.04 19.63
C PHE A 177 20.21 -21.91 18.60
N ASN A 178 19.53 -22.53 17.68
CA ASN A 178 20.10 -23.38 16.64
C ASN A 178 19.30 -23.23 15.34
N TYR A 179 19.29 -22.00 14.83
CA TYR A 179 18.48 -21.67 13.66
C TYR A 179 18.80 -22.56 12.46
N THR A 180 20.06 -22.90 12.21
CA THR A 180 20.52 -23.74 11.10
C THR A 180 19.88 -25.15 11.14
N LYS A 181 19.84 -25.77 12.30
CA LYS A 181 19.22 -27.11 12.44
C LYS A 181 17.70 -27.03 12.31
N LYS A 182 17.09 -25.99 12.92
CA LYS A 182 15.63 -25.82 12.87
C LYS A 182 15.16 -25.38 11.50
N LEU A 183 15.90 -24.51 10.83
CA LEU A 183 15.60 -24.01 9.49
C LEU A 183 15.48 -25.18 8.49
N LYS A 184 16.34 -26.18 8.60
CA LYS A 184 16.29 -27.38 7.74
C LYS A 184 14.90 -28.04 7.68
N TYR A 185 14.16 -28.03 8.80
CA TYR A 185 12.85 -28.69 8.91
C TYR A 185 11.67 -27.71 8.83
N THR A 186 11.88 -26.44 9.11
CA THR A 186 10.80 -25.46 9.25
C THR A 186 10.74 -24.45 8.11
N ILE A 187 11.78 -24.37 7.26
CA ILE A 187 11.84 -23.36 6.20
C ILE A 187 10.72 -23.53 5.18
N GLY A 188 10.38 -24.76 4.84
CA GLY A 188 9.27 -25.07 3.93
C GLY A 188 7.97 -24.51 4.48
N LEU A 189 7.66 -24.84 5.73
CA LEU A 189 6.41 -24.41 6.38
C LEU A 189 6.37 -22.88 6.55
N PHE A 190 7.44 -22.29 7.09
CA PHE A 190 7.50 -20.84 7.34
C PHE A 190 7.46 -20.04 6.03
N GLY A 191 8.27 -20.44 5.04
CA GLY A 191 8.27 -19.81 3.73
C GLY A 191 6.95 -20.03 2.98
N GLY A 192 6.37 -21.24 3.08
CA GLY A 192 5.06 -21.55 2.51
C GLY A 192 3.96 -20.65 3.06
N ILE A 193 3.88 -20.46 4.38
CA ILE A 193 2.92 -19.54 5.02
C ILE A 193 3.15 -18.10 4.53
N ALA A 194 4.39 -17.61 4.56
CA ALA A 194 4.73 -16.23 4.18
C ALA A 194 4.36 -15.94 2.72
N VAL A 195 4.77 -16.78 1.78
CA VAL A 195 4.48 -16.59 0.36
C VAL A 195 3.00 -16.74 0.07
N THR A 196 2.32 -17.70 0.70
CA THR A 196 0.88 -17.90 0.54
C THR A 196 0.09 -16.69 1.04
N ALA A 197 0.50 -16.07 2.15
CA ALA A 197 -0.13 -14.85 2.64
C ALA A 197 0.01 -13.71 1.61
N ILE A 198 1.18 -13.54 1.00
CA ILE A 198 1.39 -12.54 -0.06
C ILE A 198 0.49 -12.83 -1.27
N ILE A 199 0.42 -14.07 -1.72
CA ILE A 199 -0.43 -14.47 -2.85
C ILE A 199 -1.91 -14.25 -2.53
N TYR A 200 -2.36 -14.58 -1.32
CA TYR A 200 -3.71 -14.28 -0.89
C TYR A 200 -4.02 -12.77 -1.03
N PHE A 201 -3.14 -11.91 -0.54
CA PHE A 201 -3.32 -10.47 -0.67
C PHE A 201 -3.31 -10.01 -2.13
N MET A 202 -2.42 -10.53 -2.96
CA MET A 202 -2.38 -10.20 -4.39
C MET A 202 -3.66 -10.60 -5.10
N LEU A 203 -4.14 -11.83 -4.93
CA LEU A 203 -5.31 -12.35 -5.63
C LEU A 203 -6.61 -11.74 -5.12
N ILE A 204 -6.79 -11.67 -3.80
CA ILE A 204 -8.08 -11.30 -3.21
C ILE A 204 -8.22 -9.79 -3.04
N LYS A 205 -7.13 -9.07 -2.74
CA LYS A 205 -7.15 -7.63 -2.50
C LYS A 205 -6.59 -6.83 -3.68
N GLY A 206 -5.46 -7.24 -4.25
CA GLY A 206 -4.79 -6.52 -5.32
C GLY A 206 -5.56 -6.58 -6.64
N LEU A 207 -6.00 -7.77 -7.05
CA LEU A 207 -6.68 -7.95 -8.33
C LEU A 207 -8.19 -7.63 -8.30
N LYS A 208 -8.79 -7.47 -7.11
CA LYS A 208 -10.24 -7.23 -6.98
C LYS A 208 -10.72 -6.03 -7.80
N ASP A 209 -9.95 -4.96 -7.81
CA ASP A 209 -10.30 -3.69 -8.47
C ASP A 209 -9.51 -3.46 -9.78
N SER A 210 -8.79 -4.49 -10.25
CA SER A 210 -8.02 -4.42 -11.48
C SER A 210 -8.92 -4.31 -12.73
N ALA A 211 -8.53 -3.45 -13.67
CA ALA A 211 -9.21 -3.27 -14.93
C ALA A 211 -9.13 -4.51 -15.86
N PHE A 212 -8.16 -5.41 -15.61
CA PHE A 212 -7.96 -6.62 -16.40
C PHE A 212 -8.85 -7.80 -15.95
N MET A 213 -9.56 -7.64 -14.83
CA MET A 213 -10.40 -8.71 -14.27
C MET A 213 -11.86 -8.53 -14.70
N THR A 214 -12.37 -9.52 -15.42
CA THR A 214 -13.81 -9.62 -15.70
C THR A 214 -14.59 -9.92 -14.42
N ALA A 215 -15.88 -9.58 -14.40
CA ALA A 215 -16.76 -9.88 -13.26
C ALA A 215 -16.82 -11.39 -12.96
N GLU A 216 -16.81 -12.21 -14.01
CA GLU A 216 -16.82 -13.67 -13.92
C GLU A 216 -15.55 -14.21 -13.24
N ASN A 217 -14.38 -13.71 -13.64
CA ASN A 217 -13.11 -14.11 -13.02
C ASN A 217 -13.03 -13.70 -11.55
N LYS A 218 -13.57 -12.52 -11.19
CA LYS A 218 -13.65 -12.06 -9.79
C LYS A 218 -14.50 -13.01 -8.96
N HIS A 219 -15.66 -13.37 -9.46
CA HIS A 219 -16.58 -14.30 -8.79
C HIS A 219 -15.93 -15.68 -8.62
N TRP A 220 -15.31 -16.22 -9.67
CA TRP A 220 -14.60 -17.49 -9.62
C TRP A 220 -13.48 -17.52 -8.57
N ILE A 221 -12.65 -16.46 -8.49
CA ILE A 221 -11.58 -16.36 -7.49
C ILE A 221 -12.17 -16.31 -6.08
N GLN A 222 -13.27 -15.59 -5.87
CA GLN A 222 -13.90 -15.49 -4.55
C GLN A 222 -14.48 -16.83 -4.10
N GLU A 223 -15.14 -17.56 -4.99
CA GLU A 223 -15.66 -18.90 -4.69
C GLU A 223 -14.55 -19.92 -4.43
N ASN A 224 -13.45 -19.84 -5.16
CA ASN A 224 -12.36 -20.79 -5.06
C ASN A 224 -11.19 -20.32 -4.18
N THR A 225 -11.39 -19.28 -3.36
CA THR A 225 -10.34 -18.69 -2.51
C THR A 225 -9.66 -19.72 -1.63
N LEU A 226 -10.43 -20.59 -0.97
CA LEU A 226 -9.88 -21.63 -0.07
C LEU A 226 -9.01 -22.63 -0.84
N MET A 227 -9.47 -23.04 -2.02
CA MET A 227 -8.73 -23.96 -2.90
C MET A 227 -7.42 -23.30 -3.36
N LEU A 228 -7.47 -22.07 -3.83
CA LEU A 228 -6.30 -21.31 -4.30
C LEU A 228 -5.25 -21.14 -3.20
N VAL A 229 -5.69 -20.76 -2.00
CA VAL A 229 -4.82 -20.58 -0.83
C VAL A 229 -4.20 -21.91 -0.41
N SER A 230 -4.99 -22.99 -0.36
CA SER A 230 -4.49 -24.31 0.02
C SER A 230 -3.49 -24.88 -0.99
N CYS A 231 -3.78 -24.77 -2.29
CA CYS A 231 -2.87 -25.19 -3.35
C CYS A 231 -1.58 -24.37 -3.34
N SER A 232 -1.67 -23.06 -3.17
CA SER A 232 -0.50 -22.17 -3.03
C SER A 232 0.34 -22.56 -1.83
N PHE A 233 -0.29 -22.81 -0.69
CA PHE A 233 0.41 -23.19 0.53
C PHE A 233 1.19 -24.50 0.35
N VAL A 234 0.56 -25.54 -0.18
CA VAL A 234 1.22 -26.82 -0.43
C VAL A 234 2.36 -26.66 -1.43
N PHE A 235 2.11 -25.99 -2.54
CA PHE A 235 3.11 -25.75 -3.59
C PHE A 235 4.34 -25.02 -3.05
N PHE A 236 4.15 -23.89 -2.36
CA PHE A 236 5.27 -23.09 -1.87
C PHE A 236 5.97 -23.73 -0.67
N THR A 237 5.27 -24.49 0.16
CA THR A 237 5.90 -25.29 1.21
C THR A 237 6.88 -26.31 0.62
N ILE A 238 6.46 -27.04 -0.40
CA ILE A 238 7.31 -28.03 -1.09
C ILE A 238 8.45 -27.31 -1.82
N LEU A 239 8.13 -26.23 -2.57
CA LEU A 239 9.14 -25.49 -3.32
C LEU A 239 10.24 -24.93 -2.41
N MET A 240 9.88 -24.28 -1.30
CA MET A 240 10.85 -23.75 -0.34
C MET A 240 11.70 -24.82 0.31
N GLN A 241 11.12 -25.99 0.58
CA GLN A 241 11.86 -27.12 1.12
C GLN A 241 12.87 -27.68 0.10
N ILE A 242 12.47 -27.81 -1.17
CA ILE A 242 13.35 -28.26 -2.26
C ILE A 242 14.47 -27.26 -2.49
N LEU A 243 14.17 -25.96 -2.56
CA LEU A 243 15.19 -24.92 -2.75
C LEU A 243 16.21 -24.94 -1.61
N HIS A 244 15.80 -25.20 -0.39
CA HIS A 244 16.72 -25.35 0.74
C HIS A 244 17.61 -26.59 0.58
N TRP A 245 17.06 -27.73 0.18
CA TRP A 245 17.84 -28.95 -0.04
C TRP A 245 18.83 -28.83 -1.19
N CYS A 246 18.49 -28.05 -2.23
CA CYS A 246 19.38 -27.74 -3.34
C CYS A 246 20.44 -26.67 -3.00
N CYS A 247 20.56 -26.27 -1.72
CA CYS A 247 21.48 -25.21 -1.24
C CYS A 247 21.28 -23.83 -1.91
N LEU A 248 20.12 -23.59 -2.56
CA LEU A 248 19.83 -22.33 -3.23
C LEU A 248 19.33 -21.23 -2.27
N LEU A 249 18.84 -21.62 -1.09
CA LEU A 249 18.35 -20.69 -0.06
C LEU A 249 19.34 -20.46 1.09
N TYR A 250 20.52 -21.05 1.03
CA TYR A 250 21.52 -20.93 2.08
C TYR A 250 22.90 -20.65 1.45
N THR A 251 23.19 -19.41 1.21
CA THR A 251 24.56 -18.92 1.05
C THR A 251 24.92 -18.20 2.33
N SER A 252 25.34 -18.98 3.32
CA SER A 252 26.13 -18.42 4.39
C SER A 252 27.58 -18.72 4.05
N ASP A 253 28.31 -17.68 3.79
CA ASP A 253 29.56 -17.37 4.51
C ASP A 253 29.93 -15.95 4.22
#